data_c9844ab4391ea398f37b6b0389644179
#
_entry.id   c9844ab4391ea398f37b6b0389644179
#
_cell.length_a   1.000
_cell.length_b   1.000
_cell.length_c   1.000
_cell.angle_alpha   90.00
_cell.angle_beta   90.00
_cell.angle_gamma   90.00
#
_symmetry.space_group_name_H-M   'P 1'
#
loop_
_entity.id
_entity.type
_entity.pdbx_description
1 polymer ?
#
loop_
_entity_poly.entity_id
_entity_poly.type
_entity_poly.pdbx_seq_one_letter_code
_entity_poly.pdbx_strand_id
1 'polypeptide(L)'
;QTEAMGTDPEEFLGYNPFTASIEIKLHSDYANSDSIAKIEKMIKKNTNIQDVLYRKELIDAVNDNIRNISLVLLALAVVLTFISFALINNTIRLAIYSKRFLIHTMKLVGASWGFIRGPFLRKNVWSGILAAIVADSILMGTAYWAVTYEQELLQVITPEVMLIVCASVLVFGIVITWL
;
A
#
# COMPACT_ATOMS: atom_id res chain seq x y z
N GLN A 1 -20.83 26.50 -22.77
CA GLN A 1 -20.48 26.21 -24.19
C GLN A 1 -21.10 27.23 -25.14
N THR A 2 -22.26 27.76 -24.84
CA THR A 2 -22.90 28.87 -25.59
C THR A 2 -22.06 30.14 -25.55
N GLU A 3 -21.36 30.44 -24.45
CA GLU A 3 -20.52 31.64 -24.32
C GLU A 3 -19.24 31.61 -25.19
N ALA A 4 -18.75 30.42 -25.56
CA ALA A 4 -17.54 30.28 -26.36
C ALA A 4 -17.77 30.38 -27.87
N MET A 5 -18.99 30.20 -28.36
CA MET A 5 -19.33 30.20 -29.81
C MET A 5 -20.06 31.46 -30.28
N GLY A 6 -20.51 32.32 -29.38
CA GLY A 6 -21.08 33.65 -29.72
C GLY A 6 -22.43 33.64 -30.46
N THR A 7 -22.99 32.47 -30.79
CA THR A 7 -24.29 32.29 -31.43
C THR A 7 -24.98 31.04 -30.90
N ASP A 8 -26.27 31.13 -30.67
CA ASP A 8 -27.05 29.99 -30.11
C ASP A 8 -27.19 28.89 -31.20
N PRO A 9 -26.68 27.67 -30.95
CA PRO A 9 -26.73 26.59 -31.93
C PRO A 9 -28.15 26.18 -32.36
N GLU A 10 -29.13 26.43 -31.50
CA GLU A 10 -30.57 26.17 -31.80
C GLU A 10 -31.12 27.10 -32.89
N GLU A 11 -30.62 28.34 -32.94
CA GLU A 11 -31.05 29.34 -33.92
C GLU A 11 -30.52 29.02 -35.32
N PHE A 12 -29.39 28.33 -35.44
CA PHE A 12 -28.75 28.00 -36.73
C PHE A 12 -29.16 26.64 -37.27
N LEU A 13 -29.41 25.64 -36.40
CA LEU A 13 -29.69 24.24 -36.77
C LEU A 13 -31.18 23.87 -36.66
N GLY A 14 -32.01 24.70 -36.02
CA GLY A 14 -33.44 24.42 -35.83
C GLY A 14 -33.76 23.28 -34.84
N TYR A 15 -32.75 22.71 -34.20
CA TYR A 15 -32.88 21.71 -33.12
C TYR A 15 -31.65 21.78 -32.19
N ASN A 16 -31.84 21.37 -30.93
CA ASN A 16 -30.74 21.33 -29.99
C ASN A 16 -29.85 20.09 -30.24
N PRO A 17 -28.62 20.28 -30.74
CA PRO A 17 -27.71 19.18 -31.03
C PRO A 17 -27.05 18.61 -29.74
N PHE A 18 -27.22 19.30 -28.61
CA PHE A 18 -26.59 18.90 -27.33
C PHE A 18 -27.55 17.99 -26.56
N THR A 19 -27.16 16.73 -26.43
CA THR A 19 -27.83 15.80 -25.54
C THR A 19 -27.46 16.14 -24.09
N ALA A 20 -28.42 16.13 -23.20
CA ALA A 20 -28.15 16.32 -21.77
C ALA A 20 -27.19 15.21 -21.30
N SER A 21 -26.01 15.59 -20.78
CA SER A 21 -25.04 14.67 -20.25
C SER A 21 -24.87 14.87 -18.74
N ILE A 22 -24.79 13.76 -18.01
CA ILE A 22 -24.51 13.76 -16.57
C ILE A 22 -23.12 13.19 -16.39
N GLU A 23 -22.21 14.00 -15.86
CA GLU A 23 -20.88 13.55 -15.49
C GLU A 23 -20.92 12.95 -14.08
N ILE A 24 -20.51 11.68 -13.95
CA ILE A 24 -20.46 10.96 -12.69
C ILE A 24 -18.99 10.78 -12.31
N LYS A 25 -18.56 11.37 -11.19
CA LYS A 25 -17.25 11.10 -10.59
C LYS A 25 -17.35 9.88 -9.69
N LEU A 26 -16.62 8.83 -10.04
CA LEU A 26 -16.55 7.61 -9.23
C LEU A 26 -15.52 7.77 -8.12
N HIS A 27 -15.83 7.22 -6.96
CA HIS A 27 -14.86 7.08 -5.87
C HIS A 27 -13.75 6.08 -6.27
N SER A 28 -12.54 6.24 -5.75
CA SER A 28 -11.37 5.42 -6.08
C SER A 28 -11.62 3.90 -5.97
N ASP A 29 -12.43 3.48 -5.01
CA ASP A 29 -12.78 2.07 -4.77
C ASP A 29 -13.55 1.42 -5.92
N TYR A 30 -14.25 2.23 -6.71
CA TYR A 30 -15.04 1.80 -7.87
C TYR A 30 -14.37 2.06 -9.21
N ALA A 31 -13.17 2.65 -9.23
CA ALA A 31 -12.42 2.98 -10.44
C ALA A 31 -11.68 1.78 -11.05
N ASN A 32 -12.20 0.57 -10.90
CA ASN A 32 -11.68 -0.65 -11.53
C ASN A 32 -12.62 -1.16 -12.64
N SER A 33 -12.05 -1.85 -13.62
CA SER A 33 -12.77 -2.32 -14.81
C SER A 33 -14.01 -3.17 -14.49
N ASP A 34 -13.94 -4.01 -13.44
CA ASP A 34 -15.04 -4.89 -13.04
C ASP A 34 -16.21 -4.11 -12.41
N SER A 35 -15.89 -3.13 -11.58
CA SER A 35 -16.89 -2.28 -10.93
C SER A 35 -17.59 -1.37 -11.93
N ILE A 36 -16.81 -0.78 -12.86
CA ILE A 36 -17.34 0.07 -13.91
C ILE A 36 -18.24 -0.71 -14.84
N ALA A 37 -17.87 -1.94 -15.23
CA ALA A 37 -18.72 -2.80 -16.04
C ALA A 37 -20.04 -3.16 -15.33
N LYS A 38 -20.04 -3.34 -14.02
CA LYS A 38 -21.25 -3.56 -13.22
C LYS A 38 -22.12 -2.30 -13.17
N ILE A 39 -21.51 -1.14 -12.98
CA ILE A 39 -22.20 0.16 -12.93
C ILE A 39 -22.80 0.47 -14.29
N GLU A 40 -22.05 0.29 -15.39
CA GLU A 40 -22.55 0.44 -16.76
C GLU A 40 -23.79 -0.43 -17.02
N LYS A 41 -23.73 -1.70 -16.59
CA LYS A 41 -24.86 -2.64 -16.75
C LYS A 41 -26.09 -2.23 -15.93
N MET A 42 -25.87 -1.65 -14.75
CA MET A 42 -26.98 -1.12 -13.93
C MET A 42 -27.58 0.14 -14.54
N ILE A 43 -26.74 1.04 -15.05
CA ILE A 43 -27.18 2.31 -15.66
C ILE A 43 -27.92 2.04 -16.98
N LYS A 44 -27.40 1.16 -17.86
CA LYS A 44 -28.04 0.77 -19.13
C LYS A 44 -29.38 0.04 -18.96
N LYS A 45 -29.70 -0.43 -17.75
CA LYS A 45 -31.01 -1.00 -17.43
C LYS A 45 -32.11 0.06 -17.40
N ASN A 46 -31.75 1.32 -17.31
CA ASN A 46 -32.70 2.44 -17.27
C ASN A 46 -32.94 2.92 -18.71
N THR A 47 -34.18 2.81 -19.18
CA THR A 47 -34.60 3.09 -20.56
C THR A 47 -34.39 4.55 -21.01
N ASN A 48 -34.15 5.46 -20.04
CA ASN A 48 -33.95 6.88 -20.32
C ASN A 48 -32.48 7.25 -20.61
N ILE A 49 -31.55 6.29 -20.56
CA ILE A 49 -30.12 6.53 -20.77
C ILE A 49 -29.76 5.95 -22.13
N GLN A 50 -29.34 6.83 -23.05
CA GLN A 50 -28.98 6.47 -24.40
C GLN A 50 -27.62 5.75 -24.48
N ASP A 51 -26.61 6.28 -23.81
CA ASP A 51 -25.27 5.66 -23.81
C ASP A 51 -24.46 6.08 -22.59
N VAL A 52 -23.46 5.27 -22.22
CA VAL A 52 -22.52 5.52 -21.14
C VAL A 52 -21.14 5.59 -21.77
N LEU A 53 -20.60 6.80 -21.84
CA LEU A 53 -19.28 7.05 -22.39
C LEU A 53 -18.24 7.07 -21.27
N TYR A 54 -17.31 6.14 -21.30
CA TYR A 54 -16.12 6.16 -20.45
C TYR A 54 -14.90 5.66 -21.23
N ARG A 55 -13.73 6.11 -20.84
CA ARG A 55 -12.48 5.71 -21.50
C ARG A 55 -11.98 4.36 -20.95
N LYS A 56 -12.58 3.28 -21.41
CA LYS A 56 -12.25 1.92 -20.98
C LYS A 56 -10.76 1.61 -21.13
N GLU A 57 -10.18 1.96 -22.27
CA GLU A 57 -8.77 1.70 -22.57
C GLU A 57 -7.82 2.36 -21.57
N LEU A 58 -8.15 3.59 -21.10
CA LEU A 58 -7.34 4.27 -20.08
C LEU A 58 -7.45 3.58 -18.72
N ILE A 59 -8.64 3.14 -18.36
CA ILE A 59 -8.88 2.47 -17.06
C ILE A 59 -8.20 1.11 -17.05
N ASP A 60 -8.30 0.35 -18.12
CA ASP A 60 -7.65 -0.95 -18.27
C ASP A 60 -6.11 -0.79 -18.24
N ALA A 61 -5.56 0.19 -18.99
CA ALA A 61 -4.14 0.47 -19.00
C ALA A 61 -3.60 0.91 -17.61
N VAL A 62 -4.37 1.71 -16.88
CA VAL A 62 -4.00 2.12 -15.52
C VAL A 62 -4.03 0.93 -14.56
N ASN A 63 -5.09 0.09 -14.62
CA ASN A 63 -5.21 -1.09 -13.78
C ASN A 63 -4.10 -2.12 -14.05
N ASP A 64 -3.77 -2.37 -15.31
CA ASP A 64 -2.68 -3.27 -15.70
C ASP A 64 -1.33 -2.72 -15.23
N ASN A 65 -1.12 -1.42 -15.35
CA ASN A 65 0.11 -0.78 -14.88
C ASN A 65 0.25 -0.87 -13.35
N ILE A 66 -0.82 -0.59 -12.61
CA ILE A 66 -0.84 -0.73 -11.15
C ILE A 66 -0.58 -2.19 -10.75
N ARG A 67 -1.19 -3.15 -11.43
CA ARG A 67 -0.98 -4.57 -11.17
C ARG A 67 0.46 -4.99 -11.40
N ASN A 68 1.05 -4.57 -12.51
CA ASN A 68 2.44 -4.88 -12.84
C ASN A 68 3.42 -4.25 -11.84
N ILE A 69 3.20 -2.98 -11.47
CA ILE A 69 4.01 -2.29 -10.45
C ILE A 69 3.88 -3.01 -9.10
N SER A 70 2.66 -3.37 -8.69
CA SER A 70 2.41 -4.09 -7.44
C SER A 70 3.11 -5.45 -7.41
N LEU A 71 3.14 -6.16 -8.53
CA LEU A 71 3.81 -7.46 -8.64
C LEU A 71 5.34 -7.31 -8.52
N VAL A 72 5.91 -6.30 -9.17
CA VAL A 72 7.34 -5.98 -9.06
C VAL A 72 7.71 -5.59 -7.64
N LEU A 73 6.90 -4.74 -6.98
CA LEU A 73 7.12 -4.33 -5.60
C LEU A 73 7.00 -5.52 -4.63
N LEU A 74 6.04 -6.41 -4.86
CA LEU A 74 5.87 -7.63 -4.07
C LEU A 74 7.08 -8.57 -4.22
N ALA A 75 7.57 -8.77 -5.44
CA ALA A 75 8.77 -9.58 -5.69
C ALA A 75 9.99 -8.97 -4.98
N LEU A 76 10.17 -7.65 -5.06
CA LEU A 76 11.23 -6.93 -4.37
C LEU A 76 11.12 -7.10 -2.85
N ALA A 77 9.91 -6.96 -2.29
CA ALA A 77 9.67 -7.15 -0.86
C ALA A 77 10.04 -8.56 -0.39
N VAL A 78 9.70 -9.60 -1.16
CA VAL A 78 10.07 -10.98 -0.87
C VAL A 78 11.60 -11.14 -0.85
N VAL A 79 12.30 -10.63 -1.86
CA VAL A 79 13.76 -10.69 -1.93
C VAL A 79 14.40 -9.98 -0.73
N LEU A 80 13.94 -8.76 -0.40
CA LEU A 80 14.45 -8.01 0.75
C LEU A 80 14.18 -8.74 2.07
N THR A 81 13.04 -9.43 2.20
CA THR A 81 12.72 -10.25 3.37
C THR A 81 13.72 -11.41 3.52
N PHE A 82 14.05 -12.11 2.43
CA PHE A 82 15.06 -13.17 2.46
C PHE A 82 16.45 -12.65 2.83
N ILE A 83 16.86 -11.52 2.27
CA ILE A 83 18.15 -10.88 2.61
C ILE A 83 18.18 -10.50 4.08
N SER A 84 17.10 -9.89 4.60
CA SER A 84 16.99 -9.51 6.01
C SER A 84 17.09 -10.72 6.93
N PHE A 85 16.41 -11.80 6.59
CA PHE A 85 16.47 -13.05 7.34
C PHE A 85 17.89 -13.64 7.36
N ALA A 86 18.58 -13.65 6.21
CA ALA A 86 19.97 -14.11 6.13
C ALA A 86 20.92 -13.25 6.98
N LEU A 87 20.75 -11.91 6.95
CA LEU A 87 21.56 -10.99 7.75
C LEU A 87 21.34 -11.18 9.25
N ILE A 88 20.08 -11.34 9.69
CA ILE A 88 19.73 -11.58 11.10
C ILE A 88 20.38 -12.89 11.57
N ASN A 89 20.22 -13.98 10.80
CA ASN A 89 20.84 -15.26 11.13
C ASN A 89 22.38 -15.16 11.26
N ASN A 90 23.02 -14.46 10.35
CA ASN A 90 24.45 -14.25 10.39
C ASN A 90 24.88 -13.42 11.63
N THR A 91 24.13 -12.37 11.93
CA THR A 91 24.39 -11.51 13.11
C THR A 91 24.22 -12.28 14.40
N ILE A 92 23.19 -13.13 14.50
CA ILE A 92 22.97 -13.98 15.70
C ILE A 92 24.11 -14.96 15.86
N ARG A 93 24.56 -15.61 14.78
CA ARG A 93 25.68 -16.55 14.80
C ARG A 93 26.96 -15.86 15.30
N LEU A 94 27.27 -14.68 14.79
CA LEU A 94 28.41 -13.87 15.22
C LEU A 94 28.28 -13.47 16.71
N ALA A 95 27.11 -13.07 17.16
CA ALA A 95 26.87 -12.70 18.56
C ALA A 95 27.07 -13.88 19.52
N ILE A 96 26.61 -15.08 19.14
CA ILE A 96 26.81 -16.31 19.91
C ILE A 96 28.29 -16.68 19.95
N TYR A 97 28.99 -16.58 18.79
CA TYR A 97 30.42 -16.89 18.73
C TYR A 97 31.24 -15.94 19.60
N SER A 98 30.96 -14.65 19.55
CA SER A 98 31.62 -13.64 20.39
C SER A 98 31.44 -13.90 21.90
N LYS A 99 30.32 -14.48 22.30
CA LYS A 99 29.99 -14.76 23.71
C LYS A 99 30.14 -16.24 24.09
N ARG A 100 30.78 -17.06 23.26
CA ARG A 100 30.91 -18.51 23.48
C ARG A 100 31.49 -18.88 24.84
N PHE A 101 32.48 -18.13 25.31
CA PHE A 101 33.12 -18.39 26.60
C PHE A 101 32.15 -18.18 27.77
N LEU A 102 31.41 -17.08 27.75
CA LEU A 102 30.37 -16.78 28.74
C LEU A 102 29.26 -17.83 28.76
N ILE A 103 28.83 -18.29 27.57
CA ILE A 103 27.84 -19.35 27.43
C ILE A 103 28.35 -20.67 28.01
N HIS A 104 29.63 -20.98 27.78
CA HIS A 104 30.25 -22.20 28.29
C HIS A 104 30.37 -22.19 29.82
N THR A 105 30.77 -21.08 30.42
CA THR A 105 30.84 -20.92 31.88
C THR A 105 29.45 -21.02 32.51
N MET A 106 28.42 -20.38 31.95
CA MET A 106 27.05 -20.51 32.44
C MET A 106 26.54 -21.95 32.39
N LYS A 107 26.90 -22.70 31.34
CA LYS A 107 26.52 -24.11 31.18
C LYS A 107 27.20 -24.99 32.23
N LEU A 108 28.46 -24.70 32.58
CA LEU A 108 29.20 -25.43 33.62
C LEU A 108 28.58 -25.23 35.02
N VAL A 109 28.01 -24.07 35.31
CA VAL A 109 27.28 -23.77 36.57
C VAL A 109 25.85 -24.34 36.57
N GLY A 110 25.43 -25.02 35.48
CA GLY A 110 24.11 -25.68 35.40
C GLY A 110 22.97 -24.77 34.93
N ALA A 111 23.26 -23.65 34.30
CA ALA A 111 22.22 -22.76 33.74
C ALA A 111 21.39 -23.45 32.65
N SER A 112 20.06 -23.29 32.72
CA SER A 112 19.15 -23.85 31.71
C SER A 112 19.30 -23.15 30.34
N TRP A 113 19.03 -23.85 29.26
CA TRP A 113 19.08 -23.30 27.88
C TRP A 113 18.18 -22.09 27.71
N GLY A 114 17.01 -22.06 28.36
CA GLY A 114 16.08 -20.92 28.31
C GLY A 114 16.67 -19.66 28.93
N PHE A 115 17.40 -19.82 30.05
CA PHE A 115 18.10 -18.71 30.72
C PHE A 115 19.21 -18.13 29.85
N ILE A 116 19.97 -18.98 29.16
CA ILE A 116 21.06 -18.56 28.29
C ILE A 116 20.50 -17.84 27.03
N ARG A 117 19.40 -18.32 26.43
CA ARG A 117 18.80 -17.74 25.23
C ARG A 117 18.03 -16.43 25.49
N GLY A 118 17.44 -16.28 26.67
CA GLY A 118 16.59 -15.15 27.03
C GLY A 118 17.15 -13.78 26.72
N PRO A 119 18.39 -13.45 27.15
CA PRO A 119 19.01 -12.14 26.90
C PRO A 119 19.22 -11.85 25.39
N PHE A 120 19.53 -12.88 24.60
CA PHE A 120 19.74 -12.72 23.16
C PHE A 120 18.42 -12.45 22.43
N LEU A 121 17.38 -13.21 22.74
CA LEU A 121 16.05 -13.00 22.16
C LEU A 121 15.52 -11.61 22.51
N ARG A 122 15.62 -11.21 23.79
CA ARG A 122 15.17 -9.89 24.23
C ARG A 122 15.89 -8.76 23.51
N LYS A 123 17.20 -8.88 23.29
CA LYS A 123 17.97 -7.89 22.55
C LYS A 123 17.53 -7.80 21.08
N ASN A 124 17.28 -8.94 20.44
CA ASN A 124 16.82 -8.98 19.04
C ASN A 124 15.43 -8.36 18.90
N VAL A 125 14.49 -8.71 19.78
CA VAL A 125 13.15 -8.13 19.77
C VAL A 125 13.19 -6.61 19.96
N TRP A 126 14.01 -6.10 20.90
CA TRP A 126 14.20 -4.66 21.05
C TRP A 126 14.78 -4.00 19.80
N SER A 127 15.75 -4.64 19.15
CA SER A 127 16.29 -4.16 17.87
C SER A 127 15.23 -4.12 16.77
N GLY A 128 14.37 -5.13 16.72
CA GLY A 128 13.24 -5.18 15.76
C GLY A 128 12.21 -4.07 16.00
N ILE A 129 11.86 -3.82 17.26
CA ILE A 129 10.95 -2.72 17.62
C ILE A 129 11.54 -1.36 17.21
N LEU A 130 12.82 -1.12 17.51
CA LEU A 130 13.48 0.13 17.12
C LEU A 130 13.53 0.30 15.60
N ALA A 131 13.84 -0.77 14.86
CA ALA A 131 13.84 -0.75 13.39
C ALA A 131 12.45 -0.46 12.83
N ALA A 132 11.40 -1.04 13.41
CA ALA A 132 10.02 -0.79 13.00
C ALA A 132 9.60 0.67 13.27
N ILE A 133 9.94 1.23 14.41
CA ILE A 133 9.67 2.65 14.73
C ILE A 133 10.35 3.59 13.72
N VAL A 134 11.60 3.31 13.35
CA VAL A 134 12.30 4.11 12.34
C VAL A 134 11.62 3.97 10.97
N ALA A 135 11.24 2.75 10.57
CA ALA A 135 10.54 2.51 9.32
C ALA A 135 9.19 3.23 9.28
N ASP A 136 8.40 3.15 10.36
CA ASP A 136 7.11 3.84 10.48
C ASP A 136 7.29 5.37 10.44
N SER A 137 8.34 5.90 11.07
CA SER A 137 8.63 7.34 11.04
C SER A 137 8.93 7.83 9.63
N ILE A 138 9.68 7.07 8.84
CA ILE A 138 9.98 7.38 7.44
C ILE A 138 8.70 7.28 6.60
N LEU A 139 7.89 6.25 6.82
CA LEU A 139 6.66 6.02 6.10
C LEU A 139 5.63 7.13 6.38
N MET A 140 5.47 7.54 7.64
CA MET A 140 4.64 8.68 8.02
C MET A 140 5.14 9.99 7.40
N GLY A 141 6.47 10.21 7.41
CA GLY A 141 7.08 11.40 6.81
C GLY A 141 6.84 11.46 5.30
N THR A 142 7.01 10.36 4.58
CA THR A 142 6.76 10.30 3.14
C THR A 142 5.28 10.45 2.80
N ALA A 143 4.39 9.84 3.58
CA ALA A 143 2.95 10.00 3.40
C ALA A 143 2.49 11.44 3.66
N TYR A 144 2.98 12.06 4.72
CA TYR A 144 2.69 13.47 5.01
C TYR A 144 3.18 14.40 3.88
N TRP A 145 4.39 14.17 3.38
CA TRP A 145 4.93 14.93 2.27
C TRP A 145 4.11 14.74 0.99
N ALA A 146 3.71 13.51 0.66
CA ALA A 146 2.89 13.19 -0.51
C ALA A 146 1.51 13.87 -0.45
N VAL A 147 0.84 13.81 0.70
CA VAL A 147 -0.47 14.46 0.92
C VAL A 147 -0.38 15.99 0.84
N THR A 148 0.75 16.57 1.28
CA THR A 148 0.96 18.03 1.20
C THR A 148 1.17 18.49 -0.24
N TYR A 149 1.74 17.64 -1.09
CA TYR A 149 2.00 17.96 -2.49
C TYR A 149 0.75 17.76 -3.37
N GLU A 150 -0.04 16.72 -3.12
CA GLU A 150 -1.24 16.35 -3.88
C GLU A 150 -2.41 16.10 -2.91
N GLN A 151 -3.28 17.10 -2.77
CA GLN A 151 -4.44 17.01 -1.87
C GLN A 151 -5.45 15.91 -2.26
N GLU A 152 -5.44 15.45 -3.52
CA GLU A 152 -6.29 14.36 -3.96
C GLU A 152 -5.93 13.01 -3.31
N LEU A 153 -4.67 12.85 -2.87
CA LEU A 153 -4.20 11.66 -2.15
C LEU A 153 -4.83 11.48 -0.75
N LEU A 154 -5.40 12.54 -0.19
CA LEU A 154 -6.14 12.46 1.08
C LEU A 154 -7.31 11.47 1.04
N GLN A 155 -7.90 11.23 -0.13
CA GLN A 155 -8.99 10.27 -0.29
C GLN A 155 -8.53 8.82 -0.24
N VAL A 156 -7.25 8.56 -0.58
CA VAL A 156 -6.65 7.23 -0.59
C VAL A 156 -5.90 6.95 0.71
N ILE A 157 -5.19 7.95 1.23
CA ILE A 157 -4.41 7.85 2.48
C ILE A 157 -5.32 8.22 3.66
N THR A 158 -6.31 7.37 3.93
CA THR A 158 -7.15 7.55 5.12
C THR A 158 -6.36 7.21 6.39
N PRO A 159 -6.67 7.84 7.54
CA PRO A 159 -6.00 7.55 8.80
C PRO A 159 -6.14 6.08 9.22
N GLU A 160 -7.23 5.42 8.83
CA GLU A 160 -7.44 3.98 9.07
C GLU A 160 -6.45 3.11 8.32
N VAL A 161 -6.22 3.39 7.03
CA VAL A 161 -5.24 2.67 6.21
C VAL A 161 -3.83 2.88 6.76
N MET A 162 -3.47 4.10 7.14
CA MET A 162 -2.18 4.40 7.76
C MET A 162 -1.97 3.59 9.05
N LEU A 163 -2.98 3.50 9.90
CA LEU A 163 -2.90 2.77 11.15
C LEU A 163 -2.70 1.27 10.91
N ILE A 164 -3.42 0.68 9.95
CA ILE A 164 -3.27 -0.73 9.57
C ILE A 164 -1.87 -1.00 9.03
N VAL A 165 -1.33 -0.11 8.19
CA VAL A 165 0.00 -0.26 7.61
C VAL A 165 1.07 -0.18 8.69
N CYS A 166 1.04 0.82 9.58
CA CYS A 166 1.98 0.95 10.69
C CYS A 166 1.91 -0.26 11.65
N ALA A 167 0.70 -0.72 11.98
CA ALA A 167 0.54 -1.91 12.80
C ALA A 167 1.12 -3.16 12.13
N SER A 168 0.93 -3.32 10.81
CA SER A 168 1.49 -4.44 10.06
C SER A 168 3.01 -4.44 10.02
N VAL A 169 3.64 -3.27 9.87
CA VAL A 169 5.11 -3.12 9.89
C VAL A 169 5.68 -3.50 11.25
N LEU A 170 5.05 -3.05 12.35
CA LEU A 170 5.43 -3.43 13.71
C LEU A 170 5.34 -4.94 13.94
N VAL A 171 4.20 -5.55 13.60
CA VAL A 171 3.99 -6.99 13.74
C VAL A 171 5.01 -7.78 12.91
N PHE A 172 5.23 -7.37 11.67
CA PHE A 172 6.17 -8.03 10.77
C PHE A 172 7.61 -7.93 11.29
N GLY A 173 8.01 -6.75 11.80
CA GLY A 173 9.32 -6.53 12.43
C GLY A 173 9.55 -7.43 13.64
N ILE A 174 8.56 -7.58 14.51
CA ILE A 174 8.62 -8.47 15.68
C ILE A 174 8.70 -9.94 15.25
N VAL A 175 7.87 -10.37 14.29
CA VAL A 175 7.85 -11.76 13.81
C VAL A 175 9.19 -12.17 13.21
N ILE A 176 9.76 -11.34 12.33
CA ILE A 176 11.07 -11.63 11.72
C ILE A 176 12.19 -11.73 12.76
N THR A 177 12.17 -10.89 13.79
CA THR A 177 13.21 -10.89 14.81
C THR A 177 13.04 -11.98 15.86
N TRP A 178 11.83 -12.54 15.98
CA TRP A 178 11.54 -13.66 16.90
C TRP A 178 11.85 -15.03 16.26
N LEU A 179 11.75 -15.13 14.93
CA LEU A 179 11.97 -16.36 14.18
C LEU A 179 13.46 -16.71 14.10
#